data_915601c45c186cd51f47f63a91c9c9f2
#
_entry.id   915601c45c186cd51f47f63a91c9c9f2
#
_cell.length_a   1.000
_cell.length_b   1.000
_cell.length_c   1.000
_cell.angle_alpha   90.00
_cell.angle_beta   90.00
_cell.angle_gamma   90.00
#
_symmetry.space_group_name_H-M   'P 1'
#
loop_
_entity.id
_entity.type
_entity.pdbx_description
1 polymer ?
#
loop_
_entity_poly.entity_id
_entity_poly.type
_entity_poly.pdbx_seq_one_letter_code
_entity_poly.pdbx_strand_id
1 'polypeptide(L)'
;NPTRTALETCLAGLEGGDFGLCFASGMAAIDTVLRLFSPGDHILAGNDVYGGTFRLFEVVLRPLGLDFTFVDSTDLASGAAGLRSNTRLIWLETPSNPLLGVVDLPGVAQLSSSNAVTGKRPLVAVDNTFATPYLQRPLELGADIVVHSATKYLGGHSDVVGGAVVVNDPDLHARLAFLQNAAGAVPGPQDCFLVLRGVKTLPVRMDRHA
;
A
#
# COMPACT_ATOMS: atom_id res chain seq x y z
N ASN A 1 -5.29 6.68 20.32
CA ASN A 1 -6.35 5.84 20.87
C ASN A 1 -5.83 4.41 21.07
N PRO A 2 -5.97 3.81 22.28
CA PRO A 2 -5.39 2.50 22.59
C PRO A 2 -5.87 1.37 21.66
N THR A 3 -7.15 1.36 21.26
CA THR A 3 -7.70 0.34 20.37
C THR A 3 -7.08 0.45 18.98
N ARG A 4 -6.87 1.67 18.46
CA ARG A 4 -6.18 1.87 17.19
C ARG A 4 -4.71 1.43 17.30
N THR A 5 -4.00 1.80 18.36
CA THR A 5 -2.61 1.37 18.57
C THR A 5 -2.48 -0.15 18.61
N ALA A 6 -3.42 -0.84 19.28
CA ALA A 6 -3.44 -2.30 19.31
C ALA A 6 -3.62 -2.91 17.89
N LEU A 7 -4.47 -2.32 17.06
CA LEU A 7 -4.65 -2.74 15.68
C LEU A 7 -3.40 -2.47 14.84
N GLU A 8 -2.80 -1.28 14.97
CA GLU A 8 -1.57 -0.88 14.27
C GLU A 8 -0.43 -1.86 14.58
N THR A 9 -0.22 -2.19 15.86
CA THR A 9 0.77 -3.20 16.29
C THR A 9 0.46 -4.59 15.73
N CYS A 10 -0.81 -4.99 15.75
CA CYS A 10 -1.24 -6.29 15.23
C CYS A 10 -0.95 -6.42 13.71
N LEU A 11 -1.33 -5.42 12.91
CA LEU A 11 -1.15 -5.45 11.46
C LEU A 11 0.34 -5.34 11.08
N ALA A 12 1.13 -4.53 11.80
CA ALA A 12 2.58 -4.49 11.62
C ALA A 12 3.20 -5.88 11.81
N GLY A 13 2.89 -6.54 12.92
CA GLY A 13 3.41 -7.89 13.20
C GLY A 13 2.96 -8.95 12.19
N LEU A 14 1.74 -8.86 11.66
CA LEU A 14 1.26 -9.79 10.63
C LEU A 14 2.03 -9.63 9.31
N GLU A 15 2.33 -8.40 8.91
CA GLU A 15 3.09 -8.11 7.68
C GLU A 15 4.62 -8.28 7.86
N GLY A 16 5.08 -8.59 9.08
CA GLY A 16 6.52 -8.64 9.38
C GLY A 16 7.17 -7.26 9.37
N GLY A 17 6.41 -6.22 9.69
CA GLY A 17 6.87 -4.83 9.73
C GLY A 17 7.01 -4.30 11.15
N ASP A 18 7.78 -3.20 11.29
CA ASP A 18 8.05 -2.56 12.58
C ASP A 18 6.96 -1.55 12.97
N PHE A 19 6.36 -0.87 11.99
CA PHE A 19 5.42 0.22 12.20
C PHE A 19 4.15 0.05 11.39
N GLY A 20 2.99 0.16 12.05
CA GLY A 20 1.67 0.17 11.42
C GLY A 20 0.93 1.48 11.67
N LEU A 21 0.15 1.91 10.70
CA LEU A 21 -0.79 3.04 10.77
C LEU A 21 -2.14 2.62 10.24
N CYS A 22 -3.22 2.94 10.95
CA CYS A 22 -4.58 2.62 10.54
C CYS A 22 -5.35 3.87 10.09
N PHE A 23 -6.14 3.72 9.04
CA PHE A 23 -6.85 4.80 8.35
C PHE A 23 -8.35 4.53 8.28
N ALA A 24 -9.14 5.58 8.08
CA ALA A 24 -10.59 5.50 7.95
C ALA A 24 -11.06 4.70 6.72
N SER A 25 -10.18 4.49 5.73
CA SER A 25 -10.44 3.66 4.55
C SER A 25 -9.12 3.30 3.84
N GLY A 26 -9.16 2.30 2.96
CA GLY A 26 -8.03 2.01 2.06
C GLY A 26 -7.66 3.21 1.20
N MET A 27 -8.66 3.94 0.67
CA MET A 27 -8.40 5.16 -0.11
C MET A 27 -7.72 6.25 0.69
N ALA A 28 -8.07 6.42 1.98
CA ALA A 28 -7.38 7.37 2.87
C ALA A 28 -5.92 6.96 3.12
N ALA A 29 -5.64 5.66 3.21
CA ALA A 29 -4.28 5.13 3.30
C ALA A 29 -3.48 5.43 2.02
N ILE A 30 -4.05 5.15 0.85
CA ILE A 30 -3.43 5.41 -0.46
C ILE A 30 -3.15 6.91 -0.64
N ASP A 31 -4.13 7.77 -0.40
CA ASP A 31 -3.98 9.23 -0.51
C ASP A 31 -2.86 9.74 0.43
N THR A 32 -2.78 9.21 1.66
CA THR A 32 -1.74 9.59 2.60
C THR A 32 -0.34 9.18 2.12
N VAL A 33 -0.19 7.99 1.52
CA VAL A 33 1.08 7.56 0.91
C VAL A 33 1.47 8.49 -0.22
N LEU A 34 0.54 8.87 -1.10
CA LEU A 34 0.83 9.75 -2.23
C LEU A 34 1.18 11.19 -1.80
N ARG A 35 0.75 11.64 -0.62
CA ARG A 35 1.15 12.94 -0.03
C ARG A 35 2.61 12.99 0.44
N LEU A 36 3.35 11.88 0.41
CA LEU A 36 4.80 11.88 0.61
C LEU A 36 5.55 12.56 -0.53
N PHE A 37 4.93 12.70 -1.69
CA PHE A 37 5.52 13.19 -2.94
C PHE A 37 5.05 14.60 -3.27
N SER A 38 5.82 15.28 -4.10
CA SER A 38 5.63 16.67 -4.47
C SER A 38 5.27 16.84 -5.94
N PRO A 39 4.64 17.95 -6.34
CA PRO A 39 4.44 18.26 -7.75
C PRO A 39 5.73 18.10 -8.57
N GLY A 40 5.65 17.42 -9.70
CA GLY A 40 6.78 17.06 -10.55
C GLY A 40 7.41 15.70 -10.24
N ASP A 41 7.07 15.05 -9.12
CA ASP A 41 7.46 13.67 -8.88
C ASP A 41 6.66 12.72 -9.77
N HIS A 42 7.34 11.69 -10.28
CA HIS A 42 6.73 10.66 -11.11
C HIS A 42 6.46 9.38 -10.31
N ILE A 43 5.27 8.82 -10.52
CA ILE A 43 4.82 7.55 -9.98
C ILE A 43 4.64 6.55 -11.13
N LEU A 44 5.34 5.43 -11.08
CA LEU A 44 5.13 4.31 -11.97
C LEU A 44 4.12 3.36 -11.32
N ALA A 45 3.01 3.09 -11.97
CA ALA A 45 1.94 2.26 -11.44
C ALA A 45 1.62 1.08 -12.37
N GLY A 46 1.15 -0.02 -11.79
CA GLY A 46 0.53 -1.09 -12.57
C GLY A 46 -0.71 -0.60 -13.30
N ASN A 47 -0.96 -1.10 -14.51
CA ASN A 47 -2.11 -0.72 -15.34
C ASN A 47 -3.42 -1.41 -14.89
N ASP A 48 -3.30 -2.49 -14.12
CA ASP A 48 -4.42 -3.23 -13.55
C ASP A 48 -4.44 -3.00 -12.03
N VAL A 49 -4.90 -1.83 -11.62
CA VAL A 49 -5.08 -1.45 -10.21
C VAL A 49 -6.55 -1.16 -9.92
N TYR A 50 -6.93 -1.26 -8.67
CA TYR A 50 -8.29 -0.94 -8.24
C TYR A 50 -8.78 0.39 -8.83
N GLY A 51 -9.99 0.40 -9.40
CA GLY A 51 -10.55 1.57 -10.08
C GLY A 51 -10.62 2.83 -9.22
N GLY A 52 -10.70 2.69 -7.88
CA GLY A 52 -10.59 3.81 -6.94
C GLY A 52 -9.20 4.41 -6.91
N THR A 53 -8.16 3.57 -6.94
CA THR A 53 -6.75 3.99 -7.02
C THR A 53 -6.47 4.72 -8.32
N PHE A 54 -6.90 4.15 -9.46
CA PHE A 54 -6.78 4.80 -10.76
C PHE A 54 -7.46 6.18 -10.78
N ARG A 55 -8.69 6.26 -10.28
CA ARG A 55 -9.43 7.53 -10.20
C ARG A 55 -8.74 8.55 -9.32
N LEU A 56 -8.18 8.14 -8.16
CA LEU A 56 -7.41 9.03 -7.29
C LEU A 56 -6.19 9.58 -8.02
N PHE A 57 -5.45 8.72 -8.72
CA PHE A 57 -4.23 9.11 -9.43
C PHE A 57 -4.53 10.08 -10.58
N GLU A 58 -5.44 9.70 -11.48
CA GLU A 58 -5.69 10.45 -12.71
C GLU A 58 -6.54 11.71 -12.51
N VAL A 59 -7.58 11.63 -11.66
CA VAL A 59 -8.57 12.69 -11.57
C VAL A 59 -8.28 13.66 -10.42
N VAL A 60 -7.64 13.19 -9.35
CA VAL A 60 -7.38 14.02 -8.16
C VAL A 60 -5.93 14.46 -8.09
N LEU A 61 -4.98 13.54 -8.18
CA LEU A 61 -3.57 13.86 -7.89
C LEU A 61 -2.79 14.36 -9.11
N ARG A 62 -3.10 13.89 -10.33
CA ARG A 62 -2.47 14.42 -11.55
C ARG A 62 -2.71 15.94 -11.72
N PRO A 63 -3.93 16.46 -11.54
CA PRO A 63 -4.17 17.91 -11.57
C PRO A 63 -3.42 18.69 -10.47
N LEU A 64 -3.02 18.03 -9.38
CA LEU A 64 -2.21 18.62 -8.30
C LEU A 64 -0.71 18.55 -8.59
N GLY A 65 -0.31 18.03 -9.75
CA GLY A 65 1.06 18.09 -10.25
C GLY A 65 1.87 16.81 -10.10
N LEU A 66 1.32 15.71 -9.58
CA LEU A 66 1.98 14.41 -9.65
C LEU A 66 1.88 13.86 -11.08
N ASP A 67 2.95 13.20 -11.56
CA ASP A 67 2.95 12.55 -12.87
C ASP A 67 2.82 11.03 -12.73
N PHE A 68 2.03 10.40 -13.58
CA PHE A 68 1.74 8.97 -13.52
C PHE A 68 1.99 8.29 -14.86
N THR A 69 2.66 7.13 -14.83
CA THR A 69 2.73 6.19 -15.97
C THR A 69 2.20 4.85 -15.52
N PHE A 70 1.31 4.27 -16.32
CA PHE A 70 0.76 2.94 -16.09
C PHE A 70 1.41 1.94 -17.04
N VAL A 71 1.88 0.82 -16.49
CA VAL A 71 2.58 -0.23 -17.22
C VAL A 71 2.03 -1.61 -16.86
N ASP A 72 2.25 -2.58 -17.69
CA ASP A 72 2.05 -3.98 -17.30
C ASP A 72 3.09 -4.35 -16.23
N SER A 73 2.66 -4.39 -14.98
CA SER A 73 3.53 -4.69 -13.84
C SER A 73 3.91 -6.16 -13.71
N THR A 74 3.28 -7.05 -14.47
CA THR A 74 3.65 -8.48 -14.53
C THR A 74 4.88 -8.72 -15.41
N ASP A 75 5.27 -7.72 -16.25
CA ASP A 75 6.47 -7.72 -17.07
C ASP A 75 7.51 -6.72 -16.55
N LEU A 76 8.62 -7.24 -16.03
CA LEU A 76 9.73 -6.41 -15.52
C LEU A 76 10.34 -5.51 -16.60
N ALA A 77 10.34 -5.92 -17.87
CA ALA A 77 10.88 -5.10 -18.95
C ALA A 77 9.98 -3.87 -19.20
N SER A 78 8.66 -4.06 -19.14
CA SER A 78 7.68 -2.96 -19.19
C SER A 78 7.87 -2.00 -18.02
N GLY A 79 8.07 -2.54 -16.80
CA GLY A 79 8.40 -1.75 -15.61
C GLY A 79 9.67 -0.92 -15.79
N ALA A 80 10.75 -1.55 -16.26
CA ALA A 80 12.03 -0.87 -16.49
C ALA A 80 11.91 0.27 -17.53
N ALA A 81 11.18 0.04 -18.62
CA ALA A 81 10.96 1.03 -19.68
C ALA A 81 10.13 2.25 -19.20
N GLY A 82 9.27 2.05 -18.19
CA GLY A 82 8.44 3.11 -17.62
C GLY A 82 9.16 4.02 -16.61
N LEU A 83 10.34 3.63 -16.11
CA LEU A 83 11.11 4.43 -15.15
C LEU A 83 11.68 5.70 -15.77
N ARG A 84 11.65 6.79 -14.99
CA ARG A 84 12.19 8.11 -15.36
C ARG A 84 13.13 8.63 -14.27
N SER A 85 13.94 9.64 -14.59
CA SER A 85 14.85 10.27 -13.64
C SER A 85 14.15 10.89 -12.41
N ASN A 86 12.90 11.32 -12.57
CA ASN A 86 12.05 11.84 -11.51
C ASN A 86 11.08 10.81 -10.91
N THR A 87 11.21 9.52 -11.22
CA THR A 87 10.42 8.47 -10.55
C THR A 87 10.78 8.40 -9.08
N ARG A 88 9.78 8.47 -8.21
CA ARG A 88 9.93 8.44 -6.75
C ARG A 88 9.16 7.31 -6.09
N LEU A 89 8.18 6.76 -6.80
CA LEU A 89 7.36 5.64 -6.32
C LEU A 89 7.09 4.65 -7.45
N ILE A 90 7.14 3.38 -7.12
CA ILE A 90 6.57 2.29 -7.90
C ILE A 90 5.38 1.77 -7.09
N TRP A 91 4.17 1.89 -7.65
CA TRP A 91 2.92 1.46 -7.03
C TRP A 91 2.42 0.18 -7.66
N LEU A 92 2.26 -0.86 -6.86
CA LEU A 92 1.85 -2.19 -7.29
C LEU A 92 0.61 -2.66 -6.53
N GLU A 93 -0.21 -3.45 -7.19
CA GLU A 93 -1.27 -4.25 -6.59
C GLU A 93 -1.06 -5.71 -7.05
N THR A 94 -0.90 -6.65 -6.11
CA THR A 94 -0.62 -8.04 -6.46
C THR A 94 -1.16 -9.01 -5.41
N PRO A 95 -2.08 -9.95 -5.80
CA PRO A 95 -2.75 -10.01 -7.10
C PRO A 95 -3.55 -8.75 -7.42
N SER A 96 -3.59 -8.36 -8.69
CA SER A 96 -4.28 -7.14 -9.16
C SER A 96 -5.80 -7.30 -9.23
N ASN A 97 -6.53 -6.19 -9.37
CA ASN A 97 -7.99 -6.17 -9.48
C ASN A 97 -8.44 -5.43 -10.75
N PRO A 98 -9.10 -6.10 -11.74
CA PRO A 98 -9.79 -7.39 -11.58
C PRO A 98 -9.05 -8.61 -12.16
N LEU A 99 -7.91 -8.45 -12.84
CA LEU A 99 -7.34 -9.50 -13.68
C LEU A 99 -6.51 -10.53 -12.88
N LEU A 100 -6.27 -10.32 -11.59
CA LEU A 100 -5.47 -11.17 -10.70
C LEU A 100 -4.02 -11.38 -11.20
N GLY A 101 -3.45 -10.38 -11.86
CA GLY A 101 -2.05 -10.38 -12.28
C GLY A 101 -1.12 -10.47 -11.07
N VAL A 102 -0.09 -11.32 -11.16
CA VAL A 102 0.90 -11.51 -10.10
C VAL A 102 2.22 -10.87 -10.52
N VAL A 103 2.80 -10.07 -9.62
CA VAL A 103 4.03 -9.31 -9.85
C VAL A 103 5.22 -9.98 -9.15
N ASP A 104 6.36 -10.03 -9.83
CA ASP A 104 7.65 -10.41 -9.23
C ASP A 104 8.18 -9.27 -8.34
N LEU A 105 7.77 -9.27 -7.07
CA LEU A 105 8.16 -8.22 -6.11
C LEU A 105 9.68 -8.13 -5.90
N PRO A 106 10.42 -9.25 -5.71
CA PRO A 106 11.89 -9.20 -5.63
C PRO A 106 12.53 -8.57 -6.88
N GLY A 107 12.04 -8.91 -8.06
CA GLY A 107 12.50 -8.33 -9.32
C GLY A 107 12.26 -6.82 -9.39
N VAL A 108 11.08 -6.33 -8.97
CA VAL A 108 10.80 -4.90 -8.90
C VAL A 108 11.65 -4.19 -7.85
N ALA A 109 11.88 -4.78 -6.68
CA ALA A 109 12.77 -4.22 -5.65
C ALA A 109 14.22 -4.06 -6.17
N GLN A 110 14.72 -5.06 -6.91
CA GLN A 110 16.01 -4.97 -7.58
C GLN A 110 16.03 -3.89 -8.66
N LEU A 111 14.98 -3.78 -9.46
CA LEU A 111 14.82 -2.75 -10.48
C LEU A 111 14.85 -1.35 -9.85
N SER A 112 14.11 -1.13 -8.76
CA SER A 112 14.13 0.11 -7.99
C SER A 112 15.54 0.45 -7.50
N SER A 113 16.24 -0.52 -6.92
CA SER A 113 17.61 -0.33 -6.39
C SER A 113 18.62 0.03 -7.47
N SER A 114 18.49 -0.56 -8.67
CA SER A 114 19.38 -0.31 -9.81
C SER A 114 19.13 1.07 -10.46
N ASN A 115 17.98 1.69 -10.20
CA ASN A 115 17.59 2.99 -10.75
C ASN A 115 17.71 4.14 -9.75
N ALA A 116 18.66 4.06 -8.82
CA ALA A 116 18.97 5.15 -7.90
C ALA A 116 19.57 6.35 -8.65
N VAL A 117 18.71 7.21 -9.22
CA VAL A 117 19.13 8.48 -9.84
C VAL A 117 19.30 9.53 -8.75
N THR A 118 20.41 10.26 -8.77
CA THR A 118 20.74 11.30 -7.77
C THR A 118 20.82 10.81 -6.31
N GLY A 119 21.18 9.51 -6.11
CA GLY A 119 21.37 8.92 -4.77
C GLY A 119 20.09 8.52 -4.05
N LYS A 120 18.92 8.62 -4.68
CA LYS A 120 17.64 8.15 -4.13
C LYS A 120 16.98 7.19 -5.11
N ARG A 121 16.74 5.96 -4.68
CA ARG A 121 15.92 5.01 -5.43
C ARG A 121 14.43 5.33 -5.27
N PRO A 122 13.57 4.98 -6.22
CA PRO A 122 12.12 5.00 -6.02
C PRO A 122 11.72 4.12 -4.83
N LEU A 123 10.75 4.53 -4.03
CA LEU A 123 10.11 3.64 -3.06
C LEU A 123 9.23 2.62 -3.80
N VAL A 124 9.05 1.44 -3.22
CA VAL A 124 8.14 0.41 -3.71
C VAL A 124 6.98 0.28 -2.73
N ALA A 125 5.77 0.61 -3.18
CA ALA A 125 4.54 0.42 -2.42
C ALA A 125 3.70 -0.70 -3.03
N VAL A 126 3.19 -1.57 -2.18
CA VAL A 126 2.38 -2.72 -2.58
C VAL A 126 1.03 -2.67 -1.87
N ASP A 127 -0.04 -2.63 -2.62
CA ASP A 127 -1.38 -2.92 -2.12
C ASP A 127 -1.54 -4.44 -1.99
N ASN A 128 -1.49 -4.93 -0.74
CA ASN A 128 -1.52 -6.35 -0.39
C ASN A 128 -2.93 -6.81 0.04
N THR A 129 -3.96 -6.05 -0.36
CA THR A 129 -5.35 -6.29 0.07
C THR A 129 -5.84 -7.68 -0.29
N PHE A 130 -5.53 -8.20 -1.48
CA PHE A 130 -6.01 -9.50 -1.94
C PHE A 130 -5.20 -10.68 -1.38
N ALA A 131 -3.87 -10.61 -1.43
CA ALA A 131 -3.04 -11.68 -0.88
C ALA A 131 -3.13 -11.75 0.64
N THR A 132 -3.23 -10.62 1.31
CA THR A 132 -3.14 -10.48 2.78
C THR A 132 -1.79 -10.96 3.33
N PRO A 133 -1.43 -10.63 4.57
CA PRO A 133 -0.20 -11.15 5.19
C PRO A 133 -0.19 -12.68 5.36
N TYR A 134 -1.32 -13.33 5.12
CA TYR A 134 -1.41 -14.79 5.16
C TYR A 134 -0.72 -15.45 3.96
N LEU A 135 -0.92 -14.93 2.74
CA LEU A 135 -0.34 -15.49 1.52
C LEU A 135 0.95 -14.79 1.09
N GLN A 136 1.12 -13.50 1.41
CA GLN A 136 2.26 -12.71 0.95
C GLN A 136 2.61 -11.63 1.97
N ARG A 137 3.92 -11.40 2.18
CA ARG A 137 4.47 -10.31 3.01
C ARG A 137 5.43 -9.47 2.18
N PRO A 138 4.95 -8.40 1.54
CA PRO A 138 5.74 -7.63 0.59
C PRO A 138 7.00 -6.98 1.18
N LEU A 139 7.01 -6.62 2.48
CA LEU A 139 8.20 -6.07 3.15
C LEU A 139 9.37 -7.08 3.13
N GLU A 140 9.10 -8.37 3.32
CA GLU A 140 10.10 -9.44 3.26
C GLU A 140 10.60 -9.67 1.83
N LEU A 141 9.86 -9.19 0.82
CA LEU A 141 10.18 -9.29 -0.62
C LEU A 141 10.79 -8.01 -1.19
N GLY A 142 11.10 -7.02 -0.33
CA GLY A 142 11.82 -5.81 -0.70
C GLY A 142 10.95 -4.59 -0.97
N ALA A 143 9.65 -4.63 -0.68
CA ALA A 143 8.82 -3.43 -0.65
C ALA A 143 9.18 -2.51 0.54
N ASP A 144 8.93 -1.22 0.38
CA ASP A 144 9.11 -0.21 1.44
C ASP A 144 7.82 0.08 2.20
N ILE A 145 6.69 -0.03 1.49
CA ILE A 145 5.36 0.33 1.98
C ILE A 145 4.39 -0.78 1.61
N VAL A 146 3.65 -1.28 2.59
CA VAL A 146 2.51 -2.16 2.35
C VAL A 146 1.23 -1.40 2.69
N VAL A 147 0.24 -1.49 1.80
CA VAL A 147 -1.06 -0.85 1.97
C VAL A 147 -2.15 -1.91 1.98
N HIS A 148 -3.19 -1.68 2.76
CA HIS A 148 -4.38 -2.52 2.80
C HIS A 148 -5.66 -1.70 2.79
N SER A 149 -6.64 -2.18 2.05
CA SER A 149 -8.04 -1.96 2.41
C SER A 149 -8.44 -2.97 3.49
N ALA A 150 -8.40 -2.54 4.75
CA ALA A 150 -8.84 -3.40 5.87
C ALA A 150 -10.35 -3.74 5.80
N THR A 151 -11.10 -3.06 4.95
CA THR A 151 -12.50 -3.31 4.58
C THR A 151 -12.71 -4.74 4.03
N LYS A 152 -11.68 -5.33 3.41
CA LYS A 152 -11.75 -6.61 2.70
C LYS A 152 -11.41 -7.77 3.63
N TYR A 153 -10.41 -8.58 3.30
CA TYR A 153 -10.11 -9.80 4.05
C TYR A 153 -9.66 -9.58 5.49
N LEU A 154 -8.98 -8.46 5.81
CA LEU A 154 -8.57 -8.18 7.20
C LEU A 154 -9.79 -7.98 8.12
N GLY A 155 -10.76 -7.18 7.72
CA GLY A 155 -12.06 -7.07 8.42
C GLY A 155 -12.89 -8.34 8.27
N GLY A 156 -13.10 -8.76 7.04
CA GLY A 156 -13.59 -10.08 6.65
C GLY A 156 -15.07 -10.38 6.93
N HIS A 157 -15.85 -9.44 7.46
CA HIS A 157 -17.23 -9.66 7.90
C HIS A 157 -18.23 -8.65 7.32
N SER A 158 -17.82 -7.82 6.37
CA SER A 158 -18.66 -6.79 5.71
C SER A 158 -19.30 -5.79 6.67
N ASP A 159 -18.66 -5.52 7.80
CA ASP A 159 -19.17 -4.70 8.90
C ASP A 159 -18.29 -3.48 9.22
N VAL A 160 -17.21 -3.27 8.45
CA VAL A 160 -16.25 -2.19 8.69
C VAL A 160 -15.67 -1.66 7.38
N VAL A 161 -15.36 -0.38 7.36
CA VAL A 161 -14.50 0.26 6.37
C VAL A 161 -13.22 0.71 7.07
N GLY A 162 -12.07 0.39 6.48
CA GLY A 162 -10.78 0.75 7.07
C GLY A 162 -9.64 0.62 6.07
N GLY A 163 -8.49 1.20 6.44
CA GLY A 163 -7.23 1.07 5.72
C GLY A 163 -6.06 0.87 6.67
N ALA A 164 -4.95 0.40 6.14
CA ALA A 164 -3.71 0.30 6.89
C ALA A 164 -2.50 0.55 5.99
N VAL A 165 -1.43 1.05 6.61
CA VAL A 165 -0.09 1.12 6.01
C VAL A 165 0.89 0.50 6.98
N VAL A 166 1.81 -0.32 6.47
CA VAL A 166 2.91 -0.92 7.26
C VAL A 166 4.23 -0.61 6.60
N VAL A 167 5.22 -0.23 7.40
CA VAL A 167 6.58 0.12 6.97
C VAL A 167 7.62 -0.32 8.00
N ASN A 168 8.91 -0.41 7.58
CA ASN A 168 10.05 -0.66 8.48
C ASN A 168 10.89 0.59 8.76
N ASP A 169 10.86 1.57 7.86
CA ASP A 169 11.65 2.80 7.98
C ASP A 169 10.99 3.76 9.00
N PRO A 170 11.67 4.13 10.10
CA PRO A 170 11.13 5.02 11.11
C PRO A 170 10.89 6.45 10.61
N ASP A 171 11.69 6.97 9.67
CA ASP A 171 11.50 8.31 9.11
C ASP A 171 10.27 8.33 8.20
N LEU A 172 10.08 7.26 7.43
CA LEU A 172 8.88 7.09 6.60
C LEU A 172 7.62 6.98 7.46
N HIS A 173 7.69 6.19 8.55
CA HIS A 173 6.62 6.09 9.54
C HIS A 173 6.28 7.46 10.15
N ALA A 174 7.28 8.22 10.60
CA ALA A 174 7.06 9.53 11.21
C ALA A 174 6.37 10.52 10.25
N ARG A 175 6.77 10.53 8.97
CA ARG A 175 6.15 11.35 7.93
C ARG A 175 4.70 10.94 7.66
N LEU A 176 4.43 9.65 7.53
CA LEU A 176 3.08 9.11 7.32
C LEU A 176 2.17 9.39 8.53
N ALA A 177 2.67 9.21 9.76
CA ALA A 177 1.94 9.51 10.98
C ALA A 177 1.59 11.01 11.09
N PHE A 178 2.51 11.89 10.71
CA PHE A 178 2.24 13.32 10.64
C PHE A 178 1.13 13.63 9.64
N LEU A 179 1.21 13.10 8.42
CA LEU A 179 0.20 13.31 7.37
C LEU A 179 -1.17 12.75 7.77
N GLN A 180 -1.21 11.55 8.37
CA GLN A 180 -2.43 10.94 8.90
C GLN A 180 -3.12 11.88 9.90
N ASN A 181 -2.34 12.41 10.86
CA ASN A 181 -2.85 13.29 11.90
C ASN A 181 -3.28 14.64 11.33
N ALA A 182 -2.48 15.23 10.46
CA ALA A 182 -2.74 16.55 9.87
C ALA A 182 -4.00 16.55 8.98
N ALA A 183 -4.21 15.48 8.20
CA ALA A 183 -5.38 15.33 7.35
C ALA A 183 -6.61 14.77 8.11
N GLY A 184 -6.41 14.20 9.31
CA GLY A 184 -7.49 13.62 10.11
C GLY A 184 -8.01 12.28 9.55
N ALA A 185 -7.21 11.56 8.76
CA ALA A 185 -7.59 10.31 8.08
C ALA A 185 -7.59 9.10 9.03
N VAL A 186 -8.13 9.25 10.25
CA VAL A 186 -8.06 8.25 11.33
C VAL A 186 -9.36 7.45 11.45
N PRO A 187 -9.28 6.12 11.75
CA PRO A 187 -10.46 5.29 11.99
C PRO A 187 -11.03 5.51 13.38
N GLY A 188 -12.31 5.23 13.54
CA GLY A 188 -12.97 5.17 14.85
C GLY A 188 -12.49 3.99 15.70
N PRO A 189 -12.60 4.07 17.06
CA PRO A 189 -12.24 2.95 17.94
C PRO A 189 -13.05 1.69 17.67
N GLN A 190 -14.32 1.82 17.32
CA GLN A 190 -15.19 0.69 17.01
C GLN A 190 -14.74 -0.01 15.73
N ASP A 191 -14.35 0.73 14.70
CA ASP A 191 -13.84 0.17 13.44
C ASP A 191 -12.55 -0.61 13.70
N CYS A 192 -11.63 -0.05 14.51
CA CYS A 192 -10.41 -0.73 14.90
C CYS A 192 -10.69 -2.04 15.67
N PHE A 193 -11.67 -2.05 16.56
CA PHE A 193 -12.10 -3.24 17.29
C PHE A 193 -12.66 -4.32 16.35
N LEU A 194 -13.50 -3.93 15.37
CA LEU A 194 -14.07 -4.86 14.40
C LEU A 194 -12.98 -5.51 13.54
N VAL A 195 -11.98 -4.73 13.08
CA VAL A 195 -10.85 -5.29 12.34
C VAL A 195 -10.01 -6.22 13.23
N LEU A 196 -9.68 -5.84 14.47
CA LEU A 196 -8.97 -6.72 15.43
C LEU A 196 -9.71 -8.05 15.64
N ARG A 197 -11.03 -8.00 15.72
CA ARG A 197 -11.87 -9.19 15.81
C ARG A 197 -11.79 -10.02 14.53
N GLY A 198 -11.88 -9.35 13.36
CA GLY A 198 -11.88 -9.99 12.04
C GLY A 198 -10.58 -10.71 11.72
N VAL A 199 -9.42 -10.15 12.04
CA VAL A 199 -8.10 -10.77 11.73
C VAL A 199 -7.88 -12.09 12.46
N LYS A 200 -8.57 -12.34 13.58
CA LYS A 200 -8.46 -13.62 14.31
C LYS A 200 -8.88 -14.83 13.49
N THR A 201 -9.72 -14.63 12.48
CA THR A 201 -10.20 -15.71 11.59
C THR A 201 -9.58 -15.63 10.20
N LEU A 202 -8.60 -14.72 9.98
CA LEU A 202 -8.00 -14.52 8.67
C LEU A 202 -7.47 -15.84 8.06
N PRO A 203 -6.66 -16.68 8.75
CA PRO A 203 -6.12 -17.89 8.15
C PRO A 203 -7.22 -18.83 7.67
N VAL A 204 -8.21 -19.14 8.52
CA VAL A 204 -9.33 -20.05 8.17
C VAL A 204 -10.13 -19.52 6.97
N ARG A 205 -10.31 -18.20 6.87
CA ARG A 205 -11.03 -17.61 5.74
C ARG A 205 -10.18 -17.63 4.47
N MET A 206 -8.89 -17.36 4.57
CA MET A 206 -7.99 -17.41 3.41
C MET A 206 -7.82 -18.83 2.89
N ASP A 207 -7.70 -19.85 3.76
CA ASP A 207 -7.69 -21.27 3.35
C ASP A 207 -8.95 -21.66 2.57
N ARG A 208 -10.07 -21.02 2.85
CA ARG A 208 -11.34 -21.32 2.17
C ARG A 208 -11.50 -20.53 0.86
N HIS A 209 -10.84 -19.36 0.75
CA HIS A 209 -10.90 -18.49 -0.43
C HIS A 209 -9.85 -18.82 -1.50
N ALA A 210 -8.76 -19.51 -1.10
CA ALA A 210 -7.67 -19.90 -1.99
C ALA A 210 -8.02 -21.06 -2.93
#